data_ed136e90e1b1f8e7b5bc07da8e572c21
#
_entry.id   ed136e90e1b1f8e7b5bc07da8e572c21
#
_cell.length_a   1.000
_cell.length_b   1.000
_cell.length_c   1.000
_cell.angle_alpha   90.00
_cell.angle_beta   90.00
_cell.angle_gamma   90.00
#
_symmetry.space_group_name_H-M   'P 1'
#
loop_
_entity.id
_entity.type
_entity.pdbx_description
1 polymer ?
#
loop_
_entity_poly.entity_id
_entity_poly.type
_entity_poly.pdbx_seq_one_letter_code
_entity_poly.pdbx_strand_id
1 'polypeptide(L)'
;MRRVAIVLSVAVFVVPIVFVALIPNPLTQPLGGDFTLYRDVAARWLAGGPYFEPRQLAGPYTIEAGDILYPPVGLWLFVPFVVLPAILWWAIPLGLTAWAIWRLQPRPEVWPLLAFCIAWPTTLLKTWTGNPVIWAVAALALAMLYRWPAVFVLLKASLFPFAFFGANRQSWWIALAVLMIMSVPFGSLWSDWVMSVVNSRGGGLLYSALEIPMLLLPLIAWAGRTRF
;
A
#
# COMPACT_ATOMS: atom_id res chain seq x y z
N MET A 1 30.76 -15.21 -1.27
CA MET A 1 29.55 -14.63 -0.68
C MET A 1 28.71 -13.85 -1.71
N ARG A 2 29.22 -12.81 -2.42
CA ARG A 2 28.42 -12.02 -3.39
C ARG A 2 27.75 -12.87 -4.50
N ARG A 3 28.46 -13.85 -5.08
CA ARG A 3 27.91 -14.75 -6.14
C ARG A 3 26.78 -15.62 -5.60
N VAL A 4 26.92 -16.14 -4.37
CA VAL A 4 25.87 -16.95 -3.72
C VAL A 4 24.63 -16.09 -3.45
N ALA A 5 24.79 -14.87 -2.96
CA ALA A 5 23.68 -13.94 -2.75
C ALA A 5 22.94 -13.63 -4.06
N ILE A 6 23.67 -13.43 -5.17
CA ILE A 6 23.08 -13.21 -6.50
C ILE A 6 22.28 -14.44 -6.96
N VAL A 7 22.86 -15.63 -6.86
CA VAL A 7 22.17 -16.87 -7.26
C VAL A 7 20.92 -17.11 -6.44
N LEU A 8 20.99 -16.94 -5.10
CA LEU A 8 19.83 -17.04 -4.22
C LEU A 8 18.78 -15.99 -4.55
N SER A 9 19.19 -14.73 -4.83
CA SER A 9 18.26 -13.68 -5.23
C SER A 9 17.53 -14.04 -6.51
N VAL A 10 18.23 -14.53 -7.53
CA VAL A 10 17.64 -14.97 -8.79
C VAL A 10 16.68 -16.14 -8.56
N ALA A 11 17.09 -17.15 -7.80
CA ALA A 11 16.24 -18.30 -7.51
C ALA A 11 14.96 -17.90 -6.76
N VAL A 12 15.10 -17.08 -5.69
CA VAL A 12 13.97 -16.58 -4.90
C VAL A 12 13.05 -15.67 -5.72
N PHE A 13 13.58 -14.98 -6.73
CA PHE A 13 12.76 -14.14 -7.62
C PHE A 13 12.04 -14.98 -8.69
N VAL A 14 12.73 -15.92 -9.30
CA VAL A 14 12.18 -16.74 -10.41
C VAL A 14 11.12 -17.71 -9.89
N VAL A 15 11.32 -18.37 -8.76
CA VAL A 15 10.39 -19.39 -8.24
C VAL A 15 8.98 -18.86 -8.03
N PRO A 16 8.75 -17.73 -7.34
CA PRO A 16 7.40 -17.16 -7.20
C PRO A 16 6.78 -16.71 -8.53
N ILE A 17 7.58 -16.17 -9.46
CA ILE A 17 7.08 -15.78 -10.79
C ILE A 17 6.59 -17.00 -11.55
N VAL A 18 7.39 -18.08 -11.56
CA VAL A 18 7.01 -19.35 -12.20
C VAL A 18 5.77 -19.93 -11.51
N PHE A 19 5.72 -19.89 -10.18
CA PHE A 19 4.57 -20.36 -9.42
C PHE A 19 3.30 -19.58 -9.77
N VAL A 20 3.36 -18.25 -9.83
CA VAL A 20 2.24 -17.39 -10.26
C VAL A 20 1.84 -17.66 -11.72
N ALA A 21 2.81 -17.92 -12.60
CA ALA A 21 2.53 -18.24 -14.00
C ALA A 21 1.89 -19.62 -14.19
N LEU A 22 2.18 -20.57 -13.30
CA LEU A 22 1.64 -21.93 -13.34
C LEU A 22 0.30 -22.10 -12.64
N ILE A 23 -0.09 -21.16 -11.74
CA ILE A 23 -1.39 -21.21 -11.09
C ILE A 23 -2.45 -20.74 -12.11
N PRO A 24 -3.47 -21.57 -12.41
CA PRO A 24 -4.57 -21.11 -13.24
C PRO A 24 -5.22 -19.87 -12.61
N ASN A 25 -5.21 -18.76 -13.34
CA ASN A 25 -5.86 -17.49 -12.99
C ASN A 25 -5.27 -16.60 -11.87
N PRO A 26 -3.96 -16.47 -11.63
CA PRO A 26 -3.47 -15.46 -10.69
C PRO A 26 -3.61 -14.01 -11.23
N LEU A 27 -3.71 -13.86 -12.54
CA LEU A 27 -3.82 -12.57 -13.24
C LEU A 27 -5.18 -12.37 -13.94
N THR A 28 -6.27 -12.92 -13.37
CA THR A 28 -7.64 -12.64 -13.85
C THR A 28 -8.03 -11.18 -13.60
N GLN A 29 -7.33 -10.49 -12.71
CA GLN A 29 -7.53 -9.08 -12.47
C GLN A 29 -6.89 -8.26 -13.61
N PRO A 30 -7.61 -7.29 -14.20
CA PRO A 30 -7.06 -6.45 -15.26
C PRO A 30 -5.92 -5.58 -14.72
N LEU A 31 -4.95 -5.27 -15.59
CA LEU A 31 -3.90 -4.29 -15.27
C LEU A 31 -4.56 -2.98 -14.87
N GLY A 32 -4.18 -2.46 -13.69
CA GLY A 32 -4.73 -1.22 -13.16
C GLY A 32 -6.18 -1.33 -12.67
N GLY A 33 -6.69 -2.53 -12.40
CA GLY A 33 -8.07 -2.71 -11.93
C GLY A 33 -8.36 -1.94 -10.65
N ASP A 34 -7.48 -2.05 -9.64
CA ASP A 34 -7.64 -1.29 -8.39
C ASP A 34 -7.46 0.22 -8.64
N PHE A 35 -6.45 0.61 -9.45
CA PHE A 35 -6.25 2.03 -9.80
C PHE A 35 -7.53 2.63 -10.43
N THR A 36 -8.10 1.95 -11.42
CA THR A 36 -9.32 2.40 -12.09
C THR A 36 -10.47 2.55 -11.10
N LEU A 37 -10.66 1.56 -10.21
CA LEU A 37 -11.67 1.60 -9.17
C LEU A 37 -11.54 2.87 -8.30
N TYR A 38 -10.36 3.13 -7.72
CA TYR A 38 -10.17 4.27 -6.83
C TYR A 38 -10.26 5.61 -7.54
N ARG A 39 -9.77 5.70 -8.79
CA ARG A 39 -9.93 6.88 -9.64
C ARG A 39 -11.40 7.17 -9.93
N ASP A 40 -12.17 6.16 -10.30
CA ASP A 40 -13.57 6.30 -10.67
C ASP A 40 -14.45 6.65 -9.46
N VAL A 41 -14.13 6.08 -8.28
CA VAL A 41 -14.76 6.48 -7.01
C VAL A 41 -14.45 7.93 -6.66
N ALA A 42 -13.21 8.37 -6.84
CA ALA A 42 -12.83 9.77 -6.61
C ALA A 42 -13.55 10.71 -7.60
N ALA A 43 -13.66 10.34 -8.88
CA ALA A 43 -14.40 11.10 -9.88
C ALA A 43 -15.90 11.17 -9.56
N ARG A 44 -16.50 10.05 -9.13
CA ARG A 44 -17.90 10.00 -8.69
C ARG A 44 -18.12 10.91 -7.49
N TRP A 45 -17.24 10.86 -6.49
CA TRP A 45 -17.34 11.71 -5.31
C TRP A 45 -17.23 13.20 -5.65
N LEU A 46 -16.31 13.58 -6.53
CA LEU A 46 -16.18 14.97 -7.03
C LEU A 46 -17.43 15.44 -7.76
N ALA A 47 -18.17 14.54 -8.40
CA ALA A 47 -19.46 14.83 -9.05
C ALA A 47 -20.64 14.86 -8.05
N GLY A 48 -20.40 14.76 -6.73
CA GLY A 48 -21.44 14.75 -5.70
C GLY A 48 -22.08 13.39 -5.44
N GLY A 49 -21.54 12.31 -6.01
CA GLY A 49 -22.00 10.94 -5.76
C GLY A 49 -21.41 10.34 -4.47
N PRO A 50 -21.87 9.13 -4.06
CA PRO A 50 -21.43 8.47 -2.84
C PRO A 50 -19.99 7.95 -2.97
N TYR A 51 -19.24 8.04 -1.86
CA TYR A 51 -17.89 7.43 -1.76
C TYR A 51 -17.99 5.92 -1.52
N PHE A 52 -18.86 5.49 -0.59
CA PHE A 52 -19.15 4.09 -0.33
C PHE A 52 -20.39 3.64 -1.10
N GLU A 53 -20.44 2.37 -1.49
CA GLU A 53 -21.63 1.79 -2.11
C GLU A 53 -22.76 1.69 -1.07
N PRO A 54 -24.02 1.96 -1.43
CA PRO A 54 -25.17 1.92 -0.50
C PRO A 54 -25.27 0.59 0.27
N ARG A 55 -24.92 -0.54 -0.36
CA ARG A 55 -24.93 -1.85 0.29
C ARG A 55 -23.95 -1.98 1.44
N GLN A 56 -22.80 -1.27 1.38
CA GLN A 56 -21.80 -1.27 2.45
C GLN A 56 -22.31 -0.59 3.72
N LEU A 57 -23.28 0.31 3.59
CA LEU A 57 -23.87 1.08 4.68
C LEU A 57 -25.15 0.47 5.22
N ALA A 58 -25.85 -0.32 4.41
CA ALA A 58 -27.20 -0.83 4.73
C ALA A 58 -27.18 -1.99 5.76
N GLY A 59 -26.05 -2.65 6.00
CA GLY A 59 -25.92 -3.78 6.93
C GLY A 59 -24.79 -4.74 6.56
N PRO A 60 -24.73 -5.90 7.21
CA PRO A 60 -23.67 -6.86 6.99
C PRO A 60 -23.56 -7.30 5.53
N TYR A 61 -22.38 -7.20 4.93
CA TYR A 61 -22.08 -7.59 3.55
C TYR A 61 -20.79 -8.40 3.44
N THR A 62 -20.67 -9.18 2.37
CA THR A 62 -19.40 -9.83 1.99
C THR A 62 -18.63 -8.89 1.09
N ILE A 63 -17.32 -8.74 1.36
CA ILE A 63 -16.44 -7.88 0.54
C ILE A 63 -16.34 -8.47 -0.87
N GLU A 64 -16.64 -7.65 -1.85
CA GLU A 64 -16.57 -7.97 -3.27
C GLU A 64 -15.61 -7.04 -4.01
N ALA A 65 -15.29 -7.40 -5.26
CA ALA A 65 -14.55 -6.52 -6.13
C ALA A 65 -15.35 -5.21 -6.35
N GLY A 66 -14.73 -4.08 -6.06
CA GLY A 66 -15.40 -2.77 -6.13
C GLY A 66 -15.67 -2.12 -4.79
N ASP A 67 -15.58 -2.86 -3.68
CA ASP A 67 -15.78 -2.29 -2.36
C ASP A 67 -14.60 -1.45 -1.90
N ILE A 68 -14.91 -0.29 -1.35
CA ILE A 68 -13.93 0.63 -0.78
C ILE A 68 -13.86 0.43 0.74
N LEU A 69 -12.66 0.14 1.24
CA LEU A 69 -12.39 0.04 2.68
C LEU A 69 -11.36 1.08 3.16
N TYR A 70 -10.92 1.95 2.26
CA TYR A 70 -10.00 3.03 2.61
C TYR A 70 -10.74 4.14 3.36
N PRO A 71 -10.09 4.75 4.38
CA PRO A 71 -10.68 5.88 5.07
C PRO A 71 -10.84 7.08 4.12
N PRO A 72 -11.79 8.00 4.38
CA PRO A 72 -12.11 9.11 3.49
C PRO A 72 -10.91 10.02 3.16
N VAL A 73 -9.97 10.16 4.09
CA VAL A 73 -8.74 10.93 3.87
C VAL A 73 -7.87 10.37 2.73
N GLY A 74 -8.09 9.12 2.32
CA GLY A 74 -7.49 8.52 1.12
C GLY A 74 -7.88 9.25 -0.18
N LEU A 75 -9.00 9.99 -0.18
CA LEU A 75 -9.41 10.81 -1.33
C LEU A 75 -8.32 11.82 -1.74
N TRP A 76 -7.54 12.36 -0.80
CA TRP A 76 -6.42 13.24 -1.14
C TRP A 76 -5.36 12.55 -2.00
N LEU A 77 -5.23 11.22 -1.86
CA LEU A 77 -4.36 10.44 -2.74
C LEU A 77 -5.02 10.15 -4.08
N PHE A 78 -6.33 9.90 -4.12
CA PHE A 78 -7.02 9.43 -5.33
C PHE A 78 -7.43 10.57 -6.27
N VAL A 79 -7.91 11.69 -5.72
CA VAL A 79 -8.44 12.84 -6.49
C VAL A 79 -7.46 13.39 -7.54
N PRO A 80 -6.17 13.58 -7.26
CA PRO A 80 -5.25 14.06 -8.29
C PRO A 80 -5.20 13.18 -9.53
N PHE A 81 -5.40 11.86 -9.37
CA PHE A 81 -5.32 10.90 -10.47
C PHE A 81 -6.59 10.81 -11.31
N VAL A 82 -7.62 11.58 -11.01
CA VAL A 82 -8.75 11.79 -11.92
C VAL A 82 -8.27 12.53 -13.19
N VAL A 83 -7.25 13.40 -13.05
CA VAL A 83 -6.72 14.21 -14.16
C VAL A 83 -5.27 13.88 -14.52
N LEU A 84 -4.47 13.35 -13.58
CA LEU A 84 -3.07 13.02 -13.83
C LEU A 84 -2.94 11.75 -14.69
N PRO A 85 -1.85 11.65 -15.49
CA PRO A 85 -1.56 10.44 -16.26
C PRO A 85 -1.45 9.20 -15.35
N ALA A 86 -2.14 8.12 -15.73
CA ALA A 86 -2.19 6.88 -14.95
C ALA A 86 -0.81 6.31 -14.60
N ILE A 87 0.18 6.47 -15.49
CA ILE A 87 1.54 5.95 -15.26
C ILE A 87 2.17 6.51 -13.97
N LEU A 88 1.82 7.73 -13.56
CA LEU A 88 2.35 8.36 -12.36
C LEU A 88 1.89 7.64 -11.08
N TRP A 89 0.75 6.94 -11.14
CA TRP A 89 0.26 6.12 -10.03
C TRP A 89 1.25 5.03 -9.61
N TRP A 90 1.98 4.47 -10.57
CA TRP A 90 3.04 3.48 -10.32
C TRP A 90 4.42 4.13 -10.24
N ALA A 91 4.74 5.05 -11.14
CA ALA A 91 6.08 5.62 -11.24
C ALA A 91 6.49 6.34 -9.96
N ILE A 92 5.58 7.09 -9.32
CA ILE A 92 5.90 7.81 -8.09
C ILE A 92 6.20 6.85 -6.93
N PRO A 93 5.30 5.97 -6.49
CA PRO A 93 5.57 5.13 -5.32
C PRO A 93 6.68 4.11 -5.56
N LEU A 94 6.77 3.51 -6.74
CA LEU A 94 7.86 2.57 -7.05
C LEU A 94 9.21 3.30 -7.13
N GLY A 95 9.25 4.48 -7.74
CA GLY A 95 10.45 5.31 -7.80
C GLY A 95 10.92 5.77 -6.42
N LEU A 96 10.01 6.22 -5.55
CA LEU A 96 10.31 6.59 -4.16
C LEU A 96 10.82 5.40 -3.35
N THR A 97 10.20 4.23 -3.51
CA THR A 97 10.63 2.99 -2.84
C THR A 97 12.03 2.59 -3.30
N ALA A 98 12.27 2.55 -4.61
CA ALA A 98 13.58 2.21 -5.19
C ALA A 98 14.66 3.23 -4.75
N TRP A 99 14.34 4.52 -4.78
CA TRP A 99 15.24 5.57 -4.32
C TRP A 99 15.58 5.44 -2.83
N ALA A 100 14.60 5.16 -1.97
CA ALA A 100 14.83 4.97 -0.54
C ALA A 100 15.72 3.75 -0.27
N ILE A 101 15.47 2.62 -0.94
CA ILE A 101 16.31 1.42 -0.83
C ILE A 101 17.74 1.70 -1.32
N TRP A 102 17.88 2.41 -2.44
CA TRP A 102 19.19 2.84 -2.94
C TRP A 102 19.93 3.71 -1.93
N ARG A 103 19.25 4.66 -1.27
CA ARG A 103 19.84 5.51 -0.22
C ARG A 103 20.28 4.72 1.02
N LEU A 104 19.56 3.66 1.38
CA LEU A 104 19.87 2.80 2.52
C LEU A 104 21.09 1.90 2.25
N GLN A 105 21.44 1.63 0.99
CA GLN A 105 22.57 0.78 0.58
C GLN A 105 22.60 -0.55 1.37
N PRO A 106 21.58 -1.41 1.24
CA PRO A 106 21.52 -2.65 1.99
C PRO A 106 22.68 -3.58 1.62
N ARG A 107 23.17 -4.31 2.63
CA ARG A 107 24.24 -5.30 2.45
C ARG A 107 23.82 -6.41 1.49
N PRO A 108 24.78 -7.02 0.76
CA PRO A 108 24.48 -8.11 -0.19
C PRO A 108 23.71 -9.28 0.43
N GLU A 109 23.92 -9.55 1.72
CA GLU A 109 23.30 -10.67 2.43
C GLU A 109 21.79 -10.58 2.56
N VAL A 110 21.22 -9.37 2.52
CA VAL A 110 19.75 -9.17 2.62
C VAL A 110 19.04 -9.14 1.26
N TRP A 111 19.79 -9.10 0.15
CA TRP A 111 19.19 -9.06 -1.19
C TRP A 111 18.29 -10.26 -1.51
N PRO A 112 18.59 -11.52 -1.09
CA PRO A 112 17.65 -12.62 -1.28
C PRO A 112 16.28 -12.39 -0.62
N LEU A 113 16.26 -11.77 0.59
CA LEU A 113 15.01 -11.45 1.27
C LEU A 113 14.25 -10.30 0.57
N LEU A 114 14.98 -9.29 0.07
CA LEU A 114 14.38 -8.23 -0.73
C LEU A 114 13.76 -8.79 -2.02
N ALA A 115 14.49 -9.66 -2.71
CA ALA A 115 14.01 -10.34 -3.91
C ALA A 115 12.75 -11.19 -3.61
N PHE A 116 12.74 -11.91 -2.49
CA PHE A 116 11.56 -12.66 -2.04
C PHE A 116 10.35 -11.74 -1.83
N CYS A 117 10.53 -10.60 -1.13
CA CYS A 117 9.44 -9.65 -0.90
C CYS A 117 8.89 -9.07 -2.22
N ILE A 118 9.76 -8.76 -3.19
CA ILE A 118 9.37 -8.25 -4.51
C ILE A 118 8.62 -9.33 -5.30
N ALA A 119 9.14 -10.57 -5.30
CA ALA A 119 8.58 -11.68 -6.05
C ALA A 119 7.37 -12.33 -5.36
N TRP A 120 7.02 -11.89 -4.15
CA TRP A 120 5.87 -12.44 -3.44
C TRP A 120 4.58 -12.27 -4.26
N PRO A 121 3.75 -13.33 -4.43
CA PRO A 121 2.60 -13.29 -5.35
C PRO A 121 1.67 -12.11 -5.11
N THR A 122 1.38 -11.79 -3.85
CA THR A 122 0.52 -10.65 -3.52
C THR A 122 1.20 -9.31 -3.86
N THR A 123 2.52 -9.19 -3.69
CA THR A 123 3.27 -7.99 -4.11
C THR A 123 3.14 -7.75 -5.61
N LEU A 124 3.32 -8.81 -6.42
CA LEU A 124 3.18 -8.73 -7.87
C LEU A 124 1.74 -8.38 -8.27
N LEU A 125 0.75 -9.06 -7.68
CA LEU A 125 -0.67 -8.81 -7.94
C LEU A 125 -1.06 -7.37 -7.58
N LYS A 126 -0.74 -6.90 -6.38
CA LYS A 126 -1.08 -5.54 -5.91
C LYS A 126 -0.36 -4.45 -6.72
N THR A 127 0.85 -4.73 -7.19
CA THR A 127 1.54 -3.85 -8.11
C THR A 127 0.86 -3.86 -9.48
N TRP A 128 0.48 -5.03 -10.00
CA TRP A 128 -0.22 -5.17 -11.28
C TRP A 128 -1.56 -4.44 -11.28
N THR A 129 -2.39 -4.65 -10.27
CA THR A 129 -3.70 -4.01 -10.15
C THR A 129 -3.62 -2.52 -9.81
N GLY A 130 -2.44 -2.02 -9.40
CA GLY A 130 -2.28 -0.64 -8.92
C GLY A 130 -2.96 -0.40 -7.59
N ASN A 131 -2.92 -1.37 -6.68
CA ASN A 131 -3.51 -1.21 -5.35
C ASN A 131 -2.81 -0.09 -4.56
N PRO A 132 -3.55 0.76 -3.84
CA PRO A 132 -2.96 1.85 -3.05
C PRO A 132 -1.92 1.41 -2.00
N VAL A 133 -1.79 0.13 -1.69
CA VAL A 133 -0.74 -0.38 -0.80
C VAL A 133 0.67 -0.06 -1.31
N ILE A 134 0.88 0.11 -2.62
CA ILE A 134 2.18 0.55 -3.17
C ILE A 134 2.59 1.92 -2.62
N TRP A 135 1.63 2.80 -2.35
CA TRP A 135 1.85 4.09 -1.72
C TRP A 135 2.17 3.97 -0.22
N ALA A 136 1.54 3.02 0.47
CA ALA A 136 1.89 2.71 1.86
C ALA A 136 3.32 2.17 1.98
N VAL A 137 3.76 1.32 1.03
CA VAL A 137 5.14 0.85 0.95
C VAL A 137 6.12 1.99 0.69
N ALA A 138 5.80 2.91 -0.22
CA ALA A 138 6.61 4.10 -0.49
C ALA A 138 6.70 5.01 0.74
N ALA A 139 5.59 5.25 1.43
CA ALA A 139 5.56 6.02 2.67
C ALA A 139 6.44 5.37 3.75
N LEU A 140 6.36 4.05 3.91
CA LEU A 140 7.20 3.33 4.86
C LEU A 140 8.68 3.34 4.43
N ALA A 141 8.99 3.22 3.15
CA ALA A 141 10.35 3.32 2.63
C ALA A 141 10.98 4.70 2.91
N LEU A 142 10.21 5.77 2.69
CA LEU A 142 10.61 7.13 3.06
C LEU A 142 10.75 7.29 4.57
N ALA A 143 9.93 6.61 5.36
CA ALA A 143 9.99 6.65 6.82
C ALA A 143 11.30 6.05 7.37
N MET A 144 11.94 5.14 6.63
CA MET A 144 13.27 4.64 6.98
C MET A 144 14.34 5.77 6.97
N LEU A 145 14.10 6.83 6.19
CA LEU A 145 15.00 7.98 6.06
C LEU A 145 14.54 9.16 6.94
N TYR A 146 13.24 9.47 6.96
CA TYR A 146 12.71 10.74 7.50
C TYR A 146 11.73 10.59 8.68
N ARG A 147 11.28 9.38 9.00
CA ARG A 147 10.34 9.01 10.09
C ARG A 147 8.89 9.47 9.87
N TRP A 148 8.65 10.78 9.60
CA TRP A 148 7.31 11.34 9.48
C TRP A 148 6.44 10.70 8.38
N PRO A 149 6.97 10.21 7.22
CA PRO A 149 6.12 9.63 6.18
C PRO A 149 5.39 8.36 6.64
N ALA A 150 5.84 7.70 7.73
CA ALA A 150 5.15 6.52 8.26
C ALA A 150 3.67 6.79 8.56
N VAL A 151 3.31 8.02 8.90
CA VAL A 151 1.92 8.43 9.17
C VAL A 151 1.00 8.12 7.98
N PHE A 152 1.48 8.24 6.75
CA PHE A 152 0.67 7.97 5.55
C PHE A 152 0.33 6.50 5.34
N VAL A 153 0.95 5.58 6.09
CA VAL A 153 0.50 4.18 6.13
C VAL A 153 -0.90 4.08 6.74
N LEU A 154 -1.33 5.04 7.57
CA LEU A 154 -2.69 5.12 8.12
C LEU A 154 -3.77 5.30 7.04
N LEU A 155 -3.41 5.73 5.83
CA LEU A 155 -4.34 5.73 4.69
C LEU A 155 -4.86 4.33 4.36
N LYS A 156 -4.17 3.28 4.81
CA LYS A 156 -4.64 1.91 4.82
C LYS A 156 -4.72 1.39 6.25
N ALA A 157 -5.88 1.55 6.88
CA ALA A 157 -6.09 1.28 8.30
C ALA A 157 -5.66 -0.14 8.74
N SER A 158 -5.80 -1.15 7.87
CA SER A 158 -5.37 -2.53 8.14
C SER A 158 -3.86 -2.69 8.35
N LEU A 159 -3.07 -1.69 7.98
CA LEU A 159 -1.61 -1.68 8.12
C LEU A 159 -1.12 -0.73 9.21
N PHE A 160 -2.02 -0.26 10.07
CA PHE A 160 -1.74 0.75 11.09
C PHE A 160 -0.51 0.47 11.97
N PRO A 161 -0.13 -0.77 12.33
CA PRO A 161 1.05 -0.99 13.16
C PRO A 161 2.34 -0.45 12.53
N PHE A 162 2.43 -0.47 11.19
CA PHE A 162 3.59 0.06 10.47
C PHE A 162 3.67 1.59 10.48
N ALA A 163 2.54 2.28 10.72
CA ALA A 163 2.52 3.72 10.84
C ALA A 163 3.31 4.23 12.06
N PHE A 164 3.43 3.42 13.12
CA PHE A 164 4.14 3.81 14.34
C PHE A 164 5.67 3.78 14.22
N PHE A 165 6.20 3.41 13.06
CA PHE A 165 7.65 3.36 12.82
C PHE A 165 8.34 4.73 12.85
N GLY A 166 7.91 5.66 13.49
CA GLY A 166 8.52 6.98 13.64
C GLY A 166 7.93 7.75 14.81
N ALA A 167 7.03 7.12 15.56
CA ALA A 167 6.26 7.75 16.64
C ALA A 167 7.13 8.32 17.79
N ASN A 168 8.39 7.90 17.87
CA ASN A 168 9.38 8.46 18.81
C ASN A 168 9.95 9.82 18.38
N ARG A 169 9.55 10.37 17.22
CA ARG A 169 10.03 11.64 16.69
C ARG A 169 8.91 12.67 16.59
N GLN A 170 9.21 13.91 16.97
CA GLN A 170 8.24 15.00 16.91
C GLN A 170 7.67 15.22 15.50
N SER A 171 8.50 15.06 14.47
CA SER A 171 8.06 15.19 13.07
C SER A 171 6.93 14.23 12.69
N TRP A 172 6.87 13.06 13.32
CA TRP A 172 5.79 12.10 13.12
C TRP A 172 4.47 12.64 13.69
N TRP A 173 4.49 13.22 14.90
CA TRP A 173 3.30 13.80 15.53
C TRP A 173 2.80 15.04 14.78
N ILE A 174 3.73 15.84 14.23
CA ILE A 174 3.36 16.97 13.35
C ILE A 174 2.66 16.43 12.09
N ALA A 175 3.22 15.40 11.43
CA ALA A 175 2.60 14.80 10.27
C ALA A 175 1.24 14.18 10.57
N LEU A 176 1.07 13.55 11.75
CA LEU A 176 -0.22 13.05 12.20
C LEU A 176 -1.23 14.19 12.39
N ALA A 177 -0.82 15.29 13.04
CA ALA A 177 -1.68 16.45 13.22
C ALA A 177 -2.12 17.03 11.85
N VAL A 178 -1.20 17.14 10.89
CA VAL A 178 -1.53 17.57 9.53
C VAL A 178 -2.52 16.60 8.87
N LEU A 179 -2.31 15.28 8.98
CA LEU A 179 -3.24 14.30 8.42
C LEU A 179 -4.63 14.40 9.07
N MET A 180 -4.69 14.64 10.38
CA MET A 180 -5.96 14.86 11.09
C MET A 180 -6.67 16.14 10.61
N ILE A 181 -5.95 17.24 10.41
CA ILE A 181 -6.50 18.47 9.85
C ILE A 181 -7.02 18.22 8.43
N MET A 182 -6.25 17.51 7.60
CA MET A 182 -6.65 17.14 6.24
C MET A 182 -7.86 16.20 6.21
N SER A 183 -8.17 15.52 7.29
CA SER A 183 -9.35 14.64 7.39
C SER A 183 -10.65 15.37 7.77
N VAL A 184 -10.55 16.61 8.29
CA VAL A 184 -11.72 17.41 8.72
C VAL A 184 -12.74 17.64 7.59
N PRO A 185 -12.36 17.94 6.34
CA PRO A 185 -13.34 18.17 5.25
C PRO A 185 -14.24 16.96 4.94
N PHE A 186 -13.88 15.78 5.37
CA PHE A 186 -14.63 14.55 5.10
C PHE A 186 -15.69 14.21 6.15
N GLY A 187 -15.86 15.02 7.19
CA GLY A 187 -16.95 15.02 8.17
C GLY A 187 -17.74 13.71 8.31
N SER A 188 -18.94 13.69 7.70
CA SER A 188 -19.86 12.53 7.75
C SER A 188 -19.32 11.26 7.09
N LEU A 189 -18.40 11.35 6.13
CA LEU A 189 -17.80 10.16 5.51
C LEU A 189 -17.03 9.28 6.50
N TRP A 190 -16.61 9.82 7.64
CA TRP A 190 -15.96 9.03 8.68
C TRP A 190 -16.94 8.06 9.37
N SER A 191 -18.20 8.50 9.61
CA SER A 191 -19.24 7.60 10.12
C SER A 191 -19.57 6.50 9.11
N ASP A 192 -19.65 6.86 7.84
CA ASP A 192 -19.90 5.91 6.75
C ASP A 192 -18.75 4.89 6.63
N TRP A 193 -17.49 5.35 6.77
CA TRP A 193 -16.34 4.45 6.79
C TRP A 193 -16.40 3.47 7.96
N VAL A 194 -16.69 3.93 9.17
CA VAL A 194 -16.85 3.04 10.33
C VAL A 194 -17.96 2.02 10.08
N MET A 195 -19.12 2.46 9.57
CA MET A 195 -20.20 1.56 9.20
C MET A 195 -19.79 0.54 8.15
N SER A 196 -19.14 0.96 7.07
CA SER A 196 -18.64 0.08 6.01
C SER A 196 -17.69 -0.99 6.56
N VAL A 197 -16.75 -0.60 7.44
CA VAL A 197 -15.80 -1.54 8.05
C VAL A 197 -16.49 -2.50 9.02
N VAL A 198 -17.40 -2.00 9.87
CA VAL A 198 -18.14 -2.83 10.85
C VAL A 198 -19.07 -3.82 10.13
N ASN A 199 -19.73 -3.38 9.06
CA ASN A 199 -20.63 -4.22 8.28
C ASN A 199 -19.90 -5.28 7.45
N SER A 200 -18.60 -5.11 7.17
CA SER A 200 -17.84 -6.05 6.34
C SER A 200 -17.68 -7.41 7.03
N ARG A 201 -18.23 -8.47 6.43
CA ARG A 201 -18.05 -9.85 6.90
C ARG A 201 -16.80 -10.46 6.28
N GLY A 202 -15.95 -11.06 7.11
CA GLY A 202 -14.75 -11.76 6.66
C GLY A 202 -13.55 -10.89 6.35
N GLY A 203 -13.69 -9.56 6.47
CA GLY A 203 -12.64 -8.61 6.10
C GLY A 203 -11.82 -8.09 7.25
N GLY A 204 -12.12 -8.18 8.44
CA GLY A 204 -11.41 -7.58 9.58
C GLY A 204 -10.05 -6.94 9.27
N LEU A 205 -9.38 -6.39 10.21
CA LEU A 205 -8.06 -5.77 10.00
C LEU A 205 -7.00 -6.76 9.43
N LEU A 206 -7.27 -8.07 9.52
CA LEU A 206 -6.35 -9.13 9.07
C LEU A 206 -6.40 -9.42 7.55
N TYR A 207 -7.34 -8.86 6.79
CA TYR A 207 -7.40 -9.11 5.33
C TYR A 207 -6.12 -8.71 4.59
N SER A 208 -5.32 -7.83 5.18
CA SER A 208 -4.04 -7.37 4.62
C SER A 208 -2.82 -8.22 5.04
N ALA A 209 -3.00 -9.33 5.76
CA ALA A 209 -1.88 -10.15 6.24
C ALA A 209 -0.97 -10.63 5.10
N LEU A 210 -1.54 -10.97 3.94
CA LEU A 210 -0.78 -11.39 2.76
C LEU A 210 0.03 -10.25 2.10
N GLU A 211 -0.20 -8.99 2.48
CA GLU A 211 0.54 -7.83 2.01
C GLU A 211 1.77 -7.52 2.88
N ILE A 212 1.91 -8.18 4.04
CA ILE A 212 3.03 -7.97 4.97
C ILE A 212 4.39 -8.09 4.28
N PRO A 213 4.69 -9.10 3.43
CA PRO A 213 5.98 -9.18 2.75
C PRO A 213 6.33 -7.93 1.94
N MET A 214 5.33 -7.27 1.35
CA MET A 214 5.51 -6.02 0.61
C MET A 214 5.97 -4.88 1.53
N LEU A 215 5.42 -4.79 2.75
CA LEU A 215 5.83 -3.80 3.74
C LEU A 215 7.15 -4.16 4.45
N LEU A 216 7.51 -5.44 4.50
CA LEU A 216 8.81 -5.85 5.01
C LEU A 216 9.96 -5.40 4.09
N LEU A 217 9.72 -5.17 2.80
CA LEU A 217 10.73 -4.74 1.84
C LEU A 217 11.57 -3.54 2.35
N PRO A 218 10.99 -2.38 2.68
CA PRO A 218 11.76 -1.25 3.20
C PRO A 218 12.35 -1.50 4.59
N LEU A 219 11.72 -2.32 5.44
CA LEU A 219 12.23 -2.65 6.77
C LEU A 219 13.48 -3.53 6.69
N ILE A 220 13.49 -4.53 5.81
CA ILE A 220 14.65 -5.39 5.56
C ILE A 220 15.80 -4.56 4.99
N ALA A 221 15.52 -3.67 4.03
CA ALA A 221 16.53 -2.77 3.48
C ALA A 221 17.13 -1.87 4.57
N TRP A 222 16.30 -1.35 5.46
CA TRP A 222 16.74 -0.51 6.59
C TRP A 222 17.54 -1.32 7.63
N ALA A 223 17.09 -2.51 8.00
CA ALA A 223 17.79 -3.37 8.95
C ALA A 223 19.16 -3.81 8.40
N GLY A 224 19.24 -4.09 7.10
CA GLY A 224 20.46 -4.48 6.42
C GLY A 224 21.34 -3.34 5.91
N ARG A 225 21.03 -2.06 6.22
CA ARG A 225 21.80 -0.92 5.70
C ARG A 225 23.27 -0.93 6.13
N THR A 226 24.15 -0.42 5.26
CA THR A 226 25.60 -0.31 5.52
C THR A 226 25.99 1.00 6.20
N ARG A 227 25.13 2.05 6.09
CA ARG A 227 25.37 3.37 6.68
C ARG A 227 24.36 3.62 7.79
N PHE A 228 24.85 4.15 8.90
CA PHE A 228 24.06 4.61 10.05
C PHE A 228 23.85 6.11 9.96
#